data_794ea351b627a35904fe0382f6f1be1f
#
_entry.id   794ea351b627a35904fe0382f6f1be1f
#
_cell.length_a   1.000
_cell.length_b   1.000
_cell.length_c   1.000
_cell.angle_alpha   90.00
_cell.angle_beta   90.00
_cell.angle_gamma   90.00
#
_symmetry.space_group_name_H-M   'P 1'
#
loop_
_entity.id
_entity.type
_entity.pdbx_description
1 polymer ?
#
loop_
_entity_poly.entity_id
_entity_poly.type
_entity_poly.pdbx_seq_one_letter_code
_entity_poly.pdbx_strand_id
1 'polypeptide(L)'
;KVSMKTQNIHIDTLKVMTKDNLSTTIDAVCFFNIKDTYKAIFNVENVYDAIKDLSKCTLRTVVGENCLDQLFSNRSQINNRITELVRNRSQEWGVNNIVLEIKDVSIPLELQRIMAKTAESKKEAESKIIVAEGEKKANEIMLQAAEALKNKPEAMELIWFNTLKNISTEQSNTIIVPSSIIQKFQQINNTI
;
A
#
# COMPACT_ATOMS: atom_id res chain seq x y z
N LYS A 1 24.93 31.46 26.53
CA LYS A 1 24.35 30.40 27.37
C LYS A 1 23.72 29.37 26.49
N VAL A 2 24.28 28.18 26.39
CA VAL A 2 23.81 27.09 25.51
C VAL A 2 22.97 26.14 26.31
N SER A 3 21.77 25.78 25.79
CA SER A 3 20.89 24.80 26.43
C SER A 3 21.31 23.37 26.05
N MET A 4 21.56 22.52 27.03
CA MET A 4 21.86 21.10 26.83
C MET A 4 20.60 20.22 26.78
N LYS A 5 19.42 20.80 26.91
CA LYS A 5 18.15 20.08 26.80
C LYS A 5 17.89 19.72 25.34
N THR A 6 17.09 18.68 25.14
CA THR A 6 16.62 18.35 23.80
C THR A 6 15.84 19.53 23.22
N GLN A 7 16.25 19.94 22.03
CA GLN A 7 15.64 21.03 21.27
C GLN A 7 15.01 20.43 20.00
N ASN A 8 14.01 21.12 19.45
CA ASN A 8 13.39 20.74 18.20
C ASN A 8 13.46 21.90 17.20
N ILE A 9 13.67 21.54 15.95
CA ILE A 9 13.65 22.45 14.81
C ILE A 9 12.54 21.99 13.87
N HIS A 10 11.64 22.89 13.55
CA HIS A 10 10.66 22.66 12.51
C HIS A 10 11.25 23.03 11.14
N ILE A 11 11.09 22.11 10.19
CA ILE A 11 11.46 22.30 8.79
C ILE A 11 10.14 22.33 8.02
N ASP A 12 9.63 23.55 7.84
CA ASP A 12 8.33 23.75 7.22
C ASP A 12 8.47 23.92 5.71
N THR A 13 7.50 23.42 4.97
CA THR A 13 7.22 23.75 3.57
C THR A 13 8.43 23.60 2.63
N LEU A 14 9.15 22.49 2.75
CA LEU A 14 10.25 22.19 1.84
C LEU A 14 9.71 21.61 0.54
N LYS A 15 9.70 22.39 -0.53
CA LYS A 15 9.36 21.90 -1.88
C LYS A 15 10.52 21.12 -2.45
N VAL A 16 10.27 19.86 -2.79
CA VAL A 16 11.27 18.93 -3.33
C VAL A 16 10.67 18.15 -4.50
N MET A 17 11.51 17.79 -5.44
CA MET A 17 11.15 16.90 -6.53
C MET A 17 11.60 15.48 -6.20
N THR A 18 10.71 14.50 -6.35
CA THR A 18 11.03 13.08 -6.19
C THR A 18 11.75 12.53 -7.41
N LYS A 19 12.26 11.30 -7.31
CA LYS A 19 12.87 10.58 -8.44
C LYS A 19 11.93 10.46 -9.64
N ASP A 20 10.63 10.39 -9.40
CA ASP A 20 9.57 10.29 -10.43
C ASP A 20 9.23 11.66 -11.07
N ASN A 21 10.01 12.71 -10.83
CA ASN A 21 9.77 14.09 -11.26
C ASN A 21 8.45 14.69 -10.74
N LEU A 22 7.98 14.23 -9.59
CA LEU A 22 6.79 14.76 -8.95
C LEU A 22 7.17 15.83 -7.91
N SER A 23 6.56 17.01 -8.01
CA SER A 23 6.75 18.06 -7.02
C SER A 23 5.98 17.74 -5.75
N THR A 24 6.69 17.65 -4.63
CA THR A 24 6.11 17.38 -3.31
C THR A 24 6.51 18.46 -2.32
N THR A 25 5.68 18.69 -1.32
CA THR A 25 5.98 19.54 -0.18
C THR A 25 6.14 18.66 1.05
N ILE A 26 7.25 18.81 1.75
CA ILE A 26 7.59 17.98 2.91
C ILE A 26 7.75 18.87 4.13
N ASP A 27 7.10 18.47 5.21
CA ASP A 27 7.27 19.02 6.54
C ASP A 27 8.00 17.98 7.39
N ALA A 28 9.03 18.43 8.11
CA ALA A 28 9.82 17.56 8.96
C ALA A 28 10.15 18.23 10.29
N VAL A 29 10.49 17.43 11.28
CA VAL A 29 10.98 17.90 12.58
C VAL A 29 12.30 17.22 12.90
N CYS A 30 13.25 18.01 13.37
CA CYS A 30 14.55 17.52 13.83
C CYS A 30 14.66 17.74 15.32
N PHE A 31 14.90 16.66 16.08
CA PHE A 31 15.20 16.68 17.50
C PHE A 31 16.70 16.48 17.68
N PHE A 32 17.31 17.26 18.55
CA PHE A 32 18.72 17.14 18.86
C PHE A 32 19.04 17.66 20.27
N ASN A 33 20.18 17.27 20.81
CA ASN A 33 20.74 17.89 22.00
C ASN A 33 22.23 18.20 21.80
N ILE A 34 22.72 19.19 22.54
CA ILE A 34 24.14 19.57 22.55
C ILE A 34 24.82 18.82 23.67
N LYS A 35 25.83 17.99 23.31
CA LYS A 35 26.64 17.23 24.27
C LYS A 35 27.95 17.96 24.60
N ASP A 36 28.60 18.48 23.57
CA ASP A 36 29.88 19.19 23.70
C ASP A 36 29.67 20.67 23.37
N THR A 37 29.57 21.48 24.44
CA THR A 37 29.33 22.93 24.34
C THR A 37 30.53 23.64 23.72
N TYR A 38 31.75 23.13 23.92
CA TYR A 38 32.96 23.72 23.31
C TYR A 38 32.91 23.66 21.81
N LYS A 39 32.69 22.47 21.24
CA LYS A 39 32.56 22.31 19.79
C LYS A 39 31.37 23.11 19.21
N ALA A 40 30.28 23.18 19.93
CA ALA A 40 29.11 23.92 19.50
C ALA A 40 29.32 25.45 19.41
N ILE A 41 30.27 26.00 20.16
CA ILE A 41 30.55 27.43 20.14
C ILE A 41 31.69 27.78 19.19
N PHE A 42 32.73 26.92 19.12
CA PHE A 42 33.93 27.25 18.36
C PHE A 42 33.91 26.73 16.92
N ASN A 43 33.17 25.66 16.63
CA ASN A 43 33.18 25.07 15.29
C ASN A 43 32.07 25.60 14.39
N VAL A 44 31.02 26.22 14.96
CA VAL A 44 29.85 26.70 14.21
C VAL A 44 29.35 28.01 14.83
N GLU A 45 29.05 28.98 14.00
CA GLU A 45 28.51 30.27 14.42
C GLU A 45 27.13 30.13 15.09
N ASN A 46 26.26 29.35 14.45
CA ASN A 46 24.92 29.05 14.98
C ASN A 46 24.57 27.58 14.70
N VAL A 47 24.65 26.74 15.74
CA VAL A 47 24.33 25.30 15.67
C VAL A 47 22.91 25.06 15.18
N TYR A 48 21.99 25.91 15.60
CA TYR A 48 20.57 25.75 15.27
C TYR A 48 20.32 25.91 13.76
N ASP A 49 20.84 26.98 13.17
CA ASP A 49 20.72 27.26 11.74
C ASP A 49 21.50 26.25 10.89
N ALA A 50 22.69 25.85 11.36
CA ALA A 50 23.50 24.84 10.69
C ALA A 50 22.80 23.48 10.62
N ILE A 51 22.18 23.01 11.71
CA ILE A 51 21.41 21.76 11.71
C ILE A 51 20.16 21.88 10.83
N LYS A 52 19.48 23.02 10.88
CA LYS A 52 18.30 23.29 10.06
C LYS A 52 18.63 23.18 8.56
N ASP A 53 19.70 23.82 8.14
CA ASP A 53 20.10 23.81 6.72
C ASP A 53 20.69 22.47 6.29
N LEU A 54 21.47 21.81 7.14
CA LEU A 54 21.95 20.46 6.91
C LEU A 54 20.77 19.48 6.74
N SER A 55 19.76 19.60 7.60
CA SER A 55 18.56 18.76 7.54
C SER A 55 17.78 18.99 6.25
N LYS A 56 17.60 20.26 5.83
CA LYS A 56 16.94 20.59 4.55
C LYS A 56 17.70 20.03 3.35
N CYS A 57 19.02 20.17 3.31
CA CYS A 57 19.85 19.63 2.22
C CYS A 57 19.78 18.09 2.19
N THR A 58 19.86 17.44 3.33
CA THR A 58 19.78 15.98 3.42
C THR A 58 18.42 15.45 3.02
N LEU A 59 17.34 16.11 3.49
CA LEU A 59 15.97 15.79 3.06
C LEU A 59 15.83 15.88 1.54
N ARG A 60 16.31 16.97 0.94
CA ARG A 60 16.23 17.17 -0.52
C ARG A 60 16.96 16.04 -1.26
N THR A 61 18.13 15.65 -0.80
CA THR A 61 18.92 14.57 -1.42
C THR A 61 18.18 13.24 -1.32
N VAL A 62 17.79 12.82 -0.12
CA VAL A 62 17.15 11.53 0.11
C VAL A 62 15.79 11.44 -0.59
N VAL A 63 15.00 12.51 -0.57
CA VAL A 63 13.70 12.54 -1.27
C VAL A 63 13.89 12.48 -2.78
N GLY A 64 14.89 13.17 -3.34
CA GLY A 64 15.22 13.11 -4.76
C GLY A 64 15.73 11.74 -5.23
N GLU A 65 16.25 10.92 -4.33
CA GLU A 65 16.70 9.54 -4.62
C GLU A 65 15.54 8.52 -4.60
N ASN A 66 14.41 8.86 -3.97
CA ASN A 66 13.28 7.94 -3.77
C ASN A 66 12.05 8.33 -4.60
N CYS A 67 11.28 7.32 -5.00
CA CYS A 67 9.97 7.51 -5.62
C CYS A 67 8.93 7.93 -4.58
N LEU A 68 7.87 8.62 -5.03
CA LEU A 68 6.80 9.07 -4.15
C LEU A 68 6.17 7.93 -3.36
N ASP A 69 5.95 6.79 -4.00
CA ASP A 69 5.38 5.58 -3.38
C ASP A 69 6.24 5.05 -2.23
N GLN A 70 7.57 5.12 -2.37
CA GLN A 70 8.52 4.73 -1.33
C GLN A 70 8.49 5.69 -0.13
N LEU A 71 8.25 6.99 -0.36
CA LEU A 71 8.11 7.97 0.72
C LEU A 71 6.92 7.67 1.64
N PHE A 72 5.86 7.08 1.11
CA PHE A 72 4.68 6.67 1.89
C PHE A 72 4.83 5.29 2.52
N SER A 73 5.36 4.31 1.79
CA SER A 73 5.43 2.91 2.23
C SER A 73 6.61 2.62 3.16
N ASN A 74 7.77 3.27 2.94
CA ASN A 74 9.02 2.96 3.63
C ASN A 74 9.52 4.09 4.55
N ARG A 75 8.60 4.83 5.19
CA ARG A 75 8.93 5.99 6.05
C ARG A 75 10.04 5.72 7.06
N SER A 76 9.98 4.58 7.74
CA SER A 76 10.96 4.23 8.79
C SER A 76 12.38 4.11 8.23
N GLN A 77 12.55 3.49 7.07
CA GLN A 77 13.86 3.35 6.44
C GLN A 77 14.41 4.70 5.98
N ILE A 78 13.56 5.54 5.41
CA ILE A 78 13.90 6.88 4.95
C ILE A 78 14.29 7.77 6.13
N ASN A 79 13.52 7.78 7.22
CA ASN A 79 13.83 8.53 8.44
C ASN A 79 15.16 8.09 9.05
N ASN A 80 15.43 6.79 9.11
CA ASN A 80 16.70 6.26 9.60
C ASN A 80 17.87 6.70 8.71
N ARG A 81 17.70 6.64 7.39
CA ARG A 81 18.73 7.06 6.44
C ARG A 81 19.05 8.55 6.56
N ILE A 82 18.02 9.39 6.66
CA ILE A 82 18.20 10.84 6.82
C ILE A 82 18.88 11.13 8.16
N THR A 83 18.42 10.50 9.23
CA THR A 83 18.98 10.66 10.59
C THR A 83 20.46 10.27 10.62
N GLU A 84 20.83 9.17 9.99
CA GLU A 84 22.24 8.73 9.89
C GLU A 84 23.12 9.75 9.16
N LEU A 85 22.66 10.26 8.01
CA LEU A 85 23.39 11.25 7.22
C LEU A 85 23.59 12.57 7.97
N VAL A 86 22.53 13.05 8.65
CA VAL A 86 22.58 14.27 9.45
C VAL A 86 23.49 14.07 10.66
N ARG A 87 23.40 12.92 11.35
CA ARG A 87 24.23 12.58 12.50
C ARG A 87 25.72 12.57 12.13
N ASN A 88 26.09 11.92 11.05
CA ASN A 88 27.50 11.80 10.64
C ASN A 88 28.15 13.17 10.38
N ARG A 89 27.40 14.11 9.77
CA ARG A 89 27.92 15.45 9.47
C ARG A 89 27.90 16.39 10.66
N SER A 90 26.99 16.20 11.63
CA SER A 90 26.82 17.09 12.79
C SER A 90 27.70 16.71 13.98
N GLN A 91 28.41 15.57 13.95
CA GLN A 91 29.30 15.16 15.04
C GLN A 91 30.40 16.18 15.33
N GLU A 92 30.89 16.85 14.31
CA GLU A 92 31.93 17.89 14.45
C GLU A 92 31.45 19.14 15.20
N TRP A 93 30.12 19.33 15.28
CA TRP A 93 29.49 20.46 15.96
C TRP A 93 29.11 20.16 17.42
N GLY A 94 29.54 18.99 17.94
CA GLY A 94 29.25 18.59 19.32
C GLY A 94 27.79 18.26 19.62
N VAL A 95 27.03 17.98 18.58
CA VAL A 95 25.60 17.60 18.66
C VAL A 95 25.44 16.09 18.79
N ASN A 96 24.50 15.65 19.60
CA ASN A 96 24.19 14.25 19.81
C ASN A 96 22.68 13.99 19.72
N ASN A 97 22.30 12.71 19.68
CA ASN A 97 20.91 12.26 19.66
C ASN A 97 20.05 12.99 18.62
N ILE A 98 20.60 13.16 17.41
CA ILE A 98 19.81 13.71 16.31
C ILE A 98 18.83 12.65 15.83
N VAL A 99 17.57 13.03 15.77
CA VAL A 99 16.48 12.26 15.17
C VAL A 99 15.73 13.19 14.23
N LEU A 100 15.67 12.85 12.95
CA LEU A 100 14.91 13.61 11.97
C LEU A 100 13.76 12.77 11.46
N GLU A 101 12.56 13.30 11.60
CA GLU A 101 11.33 12.62 11.21
C GLU A 101 10.52 13.46 10.23
N ILE A 102 10.07 12.82 9.15
CA ILE A 102 9.12 13.41 8.22
C ILE A 102 7.75 13.43 8.89
N LYS A 103 7.22 14.62 9.09
CA LYS A 103 5.91 14.84 9.70
C LYS A 103 4.79 14.63 8.68
N ASP A 104 4.88 15.31 7.55
CA ASP A 104 3.89 15.24 6.47
C ASP A 104 4.53 15.33 5.10
N VAL A 105 3.85 14.71 4.10
CA VAL A 105 4.21 14.77 2.69
C VAL A 105 2.97 15.17 1.92
N SER A 106 2.94 16.39 1.46
CA SER A 106 1.83 16.96 0.70
C SER A 106 2.14 16.95 -0.80
N ILE A 107 1.18 16.53 -1.60
CA ILE A 107 1.22 16.52 -3.06
C ILE A 107 0.08 17.39 -3.62
N PRO A 108 0.23 17.97 -4.81
CA PRO A 108 -0.83 18.75 -5.46
C PRO A 108 -2.13 17.95 -5.62
N LEU A 109 -3.28 18.60 -5.42
CA LEU A 109 -4.59 17.95 -5.46
C LEU A 109 -4.88 17.24 -6.78
N GLU A 110 -4.43 17.80 -7.90
CA GLU A 110 -4.59 17.16 -9.20
C GLU A 110 -3.86 15.82 -9.28
N LEU A 111 -2.64 15.77 -8.74
CA LEU A 111 -1.86 14.54 -8.69
C LEU A 111 -2.48 13.51 -7.74
N GLN A 112 -3.03 13.96 -6.60
CA GLN A 112 -3.77 13.08 -5.69
C GLN A 112 -4.95 12.40 -6.39
N ARG A 113 -5.71 13.15 -7.19
CA ARG A 113 -6.85 12.62 -7.96
C ARG A 113 -6.41 11.58 -9.00
N ILE A 114 -5.32 11.87 -9.72
CA ILE A 114 -4.78 10.95 -10.73
C ILE A 114 -4.28 9.65 -10.05
N MET A 115 -3.56 9.77 -8.93
CA MET A 115 -3.07 8.62 -8.18
C MET A 115 -4.22 7.78 -7.60
N ALA A 116 -5.25 8.43 -7.05
CA ALA A 116 -6.43 7.74 -6.54
C ALA A 116 -7.13 6.94 -7.65
N LYS A 117 -7.35 7.55 -8.83
CA LYS A 117 -7.95 6.87 -9.99
C LYS A 117 -7.10 5.70 -10.48
N THR A 118 -5.77 5.88 -10.51
CA THR A 118 -4.85 4.79 -10.91
C THR A 118 -4.87 3.65 -9.91
N ALA A 119 -4.89 3.95 -8.60
CA ALA A 119 -4.99 2.95 -7.54
C ALA A 119 -6.33 2.19 -7.60
N GLU A 120 -7.44 2.89 -7.86
CA GLU A 120 -8.76 2.31 -8.06
C GLU A 120 -8.78 1.35 -9.24
N SER A 121 -8.27 1.78 -10.41
CA SER A 121 -8.18 0.94 -11.61
C SER A 121 -7.30 -0.30 -11.40
N LYS A 122 -6.19 -0.18 -10.66
CA LYS A 122 -5.36 -1.32 -10.29
C LYS A 122 -6.12 -2.30 -9.40
N LYS A 123 -6.81 -1.81 -8.38
CA LYS A 123 -7.62 -2.65 -7.48
C LYS A 123 -8.76 -3.35 -8.21
N GLU A 124 -9.41 -2.66 -9.16
CA GLU A 124 -10.43 -3.29 -9.99
C GLU A 124 -9.86 -4.41 -10.86
N ALA A 125 -8.68 -4.18 -11.47
CA ALA A 125 -8.02 -5.20 -12.27
C ALA A 125 -7.60 -6.41 -11.42
N GLU A 126 -7.01 -6.18 -10.25
CA GLU A 126 -6.66 -7.24 -9.28
C GLU A 126 -7.90 -8.01 -8.83
N SER A 127 -8.98 -7.30 -8.50
CA SER A 127 -10.25 -7.93 -8.12
C SER A 127 -10.80 -8.83 -9.23
N LYS A 128 -10.77 -8.37 -10.49
CA LYS A 128 -11.22 -9.17 -11.63
C LYS A 128 -10.37 -10.44 -11.82
N ILE A 129 -9.05 -10.34 -11.60
CA ILE A 129 -8.15 -11.50 -11.67
C ILE A 129 -8.49 -12.50 -10.55
N ILE A 130 -8.67 -12.02 -9.31
CA ILE A 130 -9.00 -12.87 -8.17
C ILE A 130 -10.34 -13.60 -8.39
N VAL A 131 -11.35 -12.89 -8.91
CA VAL A 131 -12.65 -13.49 -9.24
C VAL A 131 -12.50 -14.56 -10.34
N ALA A 132 -11.78 -14.25 -11.42
CA ALA A 132 -11.56 -15.20 -12.51
C ALA A 132 -10.76 -16.45 -12.06
N GLU A 133 -9.77 -16.28 -11.19
CA GLU A 133 -9.04 -17.40 -10.57
C GLU A 133 -9.95 -18.23 -9.66
N GLY A 134 -10.83 -17.58 -8.90
CA GLY A 134 -11.84 -18.24 -8.08
C GLY A 134 -12.82 -19.06 -8.92
N GLU A 135 -13.34 -18.48 -10.00
CA GLU A 135 -14.23 -19.17 -10.94
C GLU A 135 -13.53 -20.35 -11.65
N LYS A 136 -12.27 -20.16 -12.04
CA LYS A 136 -11.47 -21.25 -12.62
C LYS A 136 -11.33 -22.41 -11.65
N LYS A 137 -10.95 -22.15 -10.38
CA LYS A 137 -10.84 -23.17 -9.36
C LYS A 137 -12.17 -23.86 -9.07
N ALA A 138 -13.26 -23.09 -9.00
CA ALA A 138 -14.61 -23.65 -8.83
C ALA A 138 -14.98 -24.58 -10.00
N ASN A 139 -14.72 -24.18 -11.24
CA ASN A 139 -14.97 -25.00 -12.41
C ASN A 139 -14.10 -26.27 -12.44
N GLU A 140 -12.83 -26.21 -12.06
CA GLU A 140 -11.95 -27.37 -11.94
C GLU A 140 -12.49 -28.38 -10.92
N ILE A 141 -12.97 -27.89 -9.74
CA ILE A 141 -13.58 -28.74 -8.71
C ILE A 141 -14.89 -29.37 -9.22
N MET A 142 -15.71 -28.59 -9.94
CA MET A 142 -16.95 -29.09 -10.56
C MET A 142 -16.67 -30.18 -11.60
N LEU A 143 -15.64 -30.00 -12.43
CA LEU A 143 -15.22 -31.00 -13.40
C LEU A 143 -14.77 -32.29 -12.73
N GLN A 144 -13.94 -32.20 -11.67
CA GLN A 144 -13.52 -33.37 -10.90
C GLN A 144 -14.72 -34.08 -10.25
N ALA A 145 -15.67 -33.32 -9.69
CA ALA A 145 -16.90 -33.86 -9.15
C ALA A 145 -17.75 -34.56 -10.23
N ALA A 146 -17.90 -33.96 -11.41
CA ALA A 146 -18.62 -34.53 -12.54
C ALA A 146 -17.97 -35.83 -13.06
N GLU A 147 -16.64 -35.87 -13.12
CA GLU A 147 -15.90 -37.09 -13.49
C GLU A 147 -16.11 -38.23 -12.49
N ALA A 148 -16.11 -37.94 -11.19
CA ALA A 148 -16.35 -38.88 -10.13
C ALA A 148 -17.80 -39.45 -10.15
N LEU A 149 -18.74 -38.67 -10.66
CA LEU A 149 -20.16 -39.00 -10.74
C LEU A 149 -20.55 -39.68 -12.08
N LYS A 150 -19.67 -39.71 -13.08
CA LYS A 150 -19.92 -40.26 -14.41
C LYS A 150 -20.43 -41.71 -14.41
N ASN A 151 -20.11 -42.47 -13.37
CA ASN A 151 -20.49 -43.87 -13.21
C ASN A 151 -21.60 -44.09 -12.17
N LYS A 152 -22.26 -43.05 -11.68
CA LYS A 152 -23.30 -43.16 -10.63
C LYS A 152 -24.48 -42.23 -10.98
N PRO A 153 -25.44 -42.71 -11.80
CA PRO A 153 -26.61 -41.93 -12.21
C PRO A 153 -27.45 -41.41 -11.04
N GLU A 154 -27.58 -42.24 -9.99
CA GLU A 154 -28.33 -41.87 -8.75
C GLU A 154 -27.78 -40.68 -8.01
N ALA A 155 -26.45 -40.46 -8.06
CA ALA A 155 -25.82 -39.32 -7.42
C ALA A 155 -26.06 -38.01 -8.22
N MET A 156 -26.27 -38.13 -9.52
CA MET A 156 -26.58 -36.98 -10.40
C MET A 156 -27.98 -36.43 -10.09
N GLU A 157 -28.94 -37.33 -9.81
CA GLU A 157 -30.29 -36.94 -9.38
C GLU A 157 -30.30 -36.19 -8.04
N LEU A 158 -29.49 -36.65 -7.08
CA LEU A 158 -29.35 -35.99 -5.79
C LEU A 158 -28.78 -34.59 -5.90
N ILE A 159 -27.80 -34.37 -6.74
CA ILE A 159 -27.23 -33.03 -7.01
C ILE A 159 -28.28 -32.14 -7.67
N TRP A 160 -29.04 -32.65 -8.60
CA TRP A 160 -30.13 -31.94 -9.24
C TRP A 160 -31.19 -31.52 -8.24
N PHE A 161 -31.62 -32.41 -7.35
CA PHE A 161 -32.57 -32.08 -6.28
C PHE A 161 -32.03 -31.01 -5.32
N ASN A 162 -30.75 -31.07 -4.95
CA ASN A 162 -30.12 -30.04 -4.10
C ASN A 162 -30.04 -28.67 -4.81
N THR A 163 -29.74 -28.67 -6.11
CA THR A 163 -29.73 -27.44 -6.91
C THR A 163 -31.11 -26.82 -7.00
N LEU A 164 -32.14 -27.61 -7.26
CA LEU A 164 -33.54 -27.15 -7.26
C LEU A 164 -33.96 -26.61 -5.89
N LYS A 165 -33.56 -27.25 -4.80
CA LYS A 165 -33.84 -26.79 -3.44
C LYS A 165 -33.19 -25.46 -3.15
N ASN A 166 -31.93 -25.25 -3.57
CA ASN A 166 -31.21 -23.98 -3.39
C ASN A 166 -31.84 -22.84 -4.20
N ILE A 167 -32.28 -23.12 -5.42
CA ILE A 167 -32.99 -22.16 -6.26
C ILE A 167 -34.34 -21.79 -5.67
N SER A 168 -35.05 -22.76 -5.07
CA SER A 168 -36.40 -22.52 -4.48
C SER A 168 -36.36 -21.70 -3.17
N THR A 169 -35.18 -21.60 -2.52
CA THR A 169 -35.01 -20.79 -1.31
C THR A 169 -34.76 -19.31 -1.60
N GLU A 170 -34.38 -18.94 -2.81
CA GLU A 170 -34.27 -17.55 -3.23
C GLU A 170 -35.64 -17.04 -3.72
N GLN A 171 -36.25 -16.13 -2.95
CA GLN A 171 -37.52 -15.50 -3.28
C GLN A 171 -37.40 -14.69 -4.57
N SER A 172 -38.17 -15.09 -5.61
CA SER A 172 -38.42 -14.38 -6.88
C SER A 172 -37.42 -14.63 -8.03
N ASN A 173 -37.25 -15.89 -8.45
CA ASN A 173 -36.52 -16.17 -9.69
C ASN A 173 -37.40 -16.93 -10.69
N THR A 174 -37.54 -16.36 -11.91
CA THR A 174 -38.10 -17.07 -13.07
C THR A 174 -37.04 -17.98 -13.66
N ILE A 175 -37.18 -19.29 -13.55
CA ILE A 175 -36.22 -20.26 -14.08
C ILE A 175 -36.62 -20.58 -15.51
N ILE A 176 -35.78 -20.19 -16.46
CA ILE A 176 -35.92 -20.57 -17.88
C ILE A 176 -35.11 -21.85 -18.09
N VAL A 177 -35.78 -22.98 -18.19
CA VAL A 177 -35.14 -24.27 -18.47
C VAL A 177 -35.12 -24.48 -20.00
N PRO A 178 -33.95 -24.62 -20.66
CA PRO A 178 -33.88 -24.93 -22.06
C PRO A 178 -34.58 -26.25 -22.39
N SER A 179 -35.37 -26.30 -23.48
CA SER A 179 -36.12 -27.49 -23.88
C SER A 179 -35.25 -28.73 -24.13
N SER A 180 -33.99 -28.55 -24.48
CA SER A 180 -33.01 -29.61 -24.65
C SER A 180 -32.73 -30.41 -23.35
N ILE A 181 -32.87 -29.77 -22.19
CA ILE A 181 -32.69 -30.43 -20.89
C ILE A 181 -33.93 -31.26 -20.55
N ILE A 182 -35.12 -30.73 -20.84
CA ILE A 182 -36.39 -31.45 -20.65
C ILE A 182 -36.46 -32.73 -21.50
N GLN A 183 -36.00 -32.66 -22.74
CA GLN A 183 -35.96 -33.82 -23.64
C GLN A 183 -35.02 -34.93 -23.15
N LYS A 184 -33.87 -34.58 -22.59
CA LYS A 184 -32.95 -35.56 -21.99
C LYS A 184 -33.58 -36.27 -20.77
N PHE A 185 -34.35 -35.58 -19.96
CA PHE A 185 -35.08 -36.20 -18.84
C PHE A 185 -36.18 -37.14 -19.28
N GLN A 186 -36.92 -36.82 -20.36
CA GLN A 186 -37.95 -37.69 -20.91
C GLN A 186 -37.36 -38.98 -21.50
N GLN A 187 -36.15 -38.92 -22.08
CA GLN A 187 -35.46 -40.12 -22.59
C GLN A 187 -34.98 -41.05 -21.46
N ILE A 188 -34.59 -40.55 -20.33
CA ILE A 188 -34.15 -41.37 -19.17
C ILE A 188 -35.35 -42.10 -18.54
N ASN A 189 -36.52 -41.44 -18.40
CA ASN A 189 -37.74 -42.04 -17.86
C ASN A 189 -38.38 -43.11 -18.78
N ASN A 190 -38.06 -43.11 -20.07
CA ASN A 190 -38.58 -44.11 -21.01
C ASN A 190 -37.68 -45.34 -21.13
N THR A 191 -36.57 -45.42 -20.40
CA THR A 191 -35.59 -46.52 -20.45
C THR A 191 -35.61 -47.38 -19.19
N ILE A 192 -36.53 -47.07 -18.24
CA ILE A 192 -36.89 -47.89 -17.05
C ILE A 192 -38.25 -48.54 -17.30
#